data_7b9b418ec1267f89e255910c4b56cb0c
#
_entry.id   7b9b418ec1267f89e255910c4b56cb0c
#
_cell.length_a   1.000
_cell.length_b   1.000
_cell.length_c   1.000
_cell.angle_alpha   90.00
_cell.angle_beta   90.00
_cell.angle_gamma   90.00
#
_symmetry.space_group_name_H-M   'P 1'
#
loop_
_entity.id
_entity.type
_entity.pdbx_description
1 polymer ?
#
loop_
_entity_poly.entity_id
_entity_poly.type
_entity_poly.pdbx_seq_one_letter_code
_entity_poly.pdbx_strand_id
1 'polypeptide(L)'
;GTYMKREYIGLDAQFSFKNSWGTTSLRGEGLLGTQPGIAGSSKSPNTGTRPANEPENSLFKRPFIGYFFYLVHDIGTTPFSAVLKYDVYDPNTKLKGNEIGVENSLTSKTDLAQSTLGIGALYRFNKHIRVQAYYEFNFNEKSDFVKGYEKDREDDVFTLRLQYKF
;
A
#
# COMPACT_ATOMS: atom_id res chain seq x y z
N GLY A 1 -0.62 32.04 -8.89
CA GLY A 1 -0.84 30.67 -8.43
C GLY A 1 0.50 29.93 -8.40
N THR A 2 0.80 29.26 -7.31
CA THR A 2 2.05 28.50 -7.15
C THR A 2 1.85 27.11 -7.75
N TYR A 3 2.58 26.79 -8.83
CA TYR A 3 2.59 25.46 -9.41
C TYR A 3 3.60 24.59 -8.66
N MET A 4 3.17 23.40 -8.26
CA MET A 4 4.08 22.38 -7.71
C MET A 4 4.27 21.24 -8.72
N LYS A 5 5.54 20.88 -8.95
CA LYS A 5 5.91 19.83 -9.87
C LYS A 5 5.51 18.45 -9.29
N ARG A 6 4.87 17.63 -10.13
CA ARG A 6 4.63 16.21 -9.87
C ARG A 6 5.58 15.40 -10.74
N GLU A 7 6.20 14.41 -10.15
CA GLU A 7 7.10 13.49 -10.84
C GLU A 7 6.85 12.08 -10.33
N TYR A 8 6.72 11.13 -11.25
CA TYR A 8 6.52 9.73 -10.94
C TYR A 8 7.45 8.89 -11.80
N ILE A 9 8.13 7.94 -11.16
CA ILE A 9 8.92 6.91 -11.82
C ILE A 9 8.46 5.58 -11.27
N GLY A 10 8.10 4.64 -12.14
CA GLY A 10 7.64 3.32 -11.77
C GLY A 10 8.32 2.24 -12.60
N LEU A 11 8.44 1.06 -12.00
CA LEU A 11 8.92 -0.15 -12.64
C LEU A 11 8.04 -1.30 -12.17
N ASP A 12 7.64 -2.17 -13.11
CA ASP A 12 6.98 -3.43 -12.81
C ASP A 12 7.68 -4.59 -13.51
N ALA A 13 7.62 -5.77 -12.89
CA ALA A 13 8.14 -7.01 -13.45
C ALA A 13 7.26 -8.19 -13.03
N GLN A 14 7.09 -9.12 -13.96
CA GLN A 14 6.39 -10.37 -13.71
C GLN A 14 7.15 -11.53 -14.31
N PHE A 15 7.32 -12.61 -13.51
CA PHE A 15 7.96 -13.85 -13.91
C PHE A 15 7.08 -15.02 -13.55
N SER A 16 7.06 -16.05 -14.42
CA SER A 16 6.41 -17.31 -14.14
C SER A 16 7.29 -18.45 -14.61
N PHE A 17 7.51 -19.45 -13.78
CA PHE A 17 8.33 -20.60 -14.09
C PHE A 17 7.76 -21.88 -13.49
N LYS A 18 7.93 -23.00 -14.19
CA LYS A 18 7.62 -24.34 -13.72
C LYS A 18 8.80 -24.97 -13.05
N ASN A 19 8.55 -25.69 -11.96
CA ASN A 19 9.52 -26.52 -11.27
C ASN A 19 8.87 -27.87 -10.89
N SER A 20 9.62 -28.75 -10.24
CA SER A 20 9.12 -30.07 -9.79
C SER A 20 7.97 -29.99 -8.78
N TRP A 21 7.77 -28.85 -8.15
CA TRP A 21 6.77 -28.64 -7.08
C TRP A 21 5.51 -27.94 -7.58
N GLY A 22 5.54 -27.42 -8.81
CA GLY A 22 4.43 -26.71 -9.40
C GLY A 22 4.82 -25.53 -10.26
N THR A 23 3.97 -24.53 -10.33
CA THR A 23 4.22 -23.28 -11.05
C THR A 23 4.30 -22.12 -10.07
N THR A 24 5.39 -21.38 -10.10
CA THR A 24 5.57 -20.17 -9.30
C THR A 24 5.45 -18.94 -10.19
N SER A 25 4.60 -18.01 -9.79
CA SER A 25 4.47 -16.70 -10.40
C SER A 25 4.86 -15.63 -9.40
N LEU A 26 5.76 -14.76 -9.82
CA LEU A 26 6.24 -13.61 -9.04
C LEU A 26 5.86 -12.33 -9.78
N ARG A 27 5.36 -11.35 -9.05
CA ARG A 27 5.11 -10.01 -9.55
C ARG A 27 5.63 -9.00 -8.55
N GLY A 28 6.27 -7.95 -9.04
CA GLY A 28 6.67 -6.80 -8.24
C GLY A 28 6.46 -5.53 -9.00
N GLU A 29 6.10 -4.49 -8.27
CA GLU A 29 5.95 -3.14 -8.80
C GLU A 29 6.51 -2.17 -7.77
N GLY A 30 7.21 -1.12 -8.24
CA GLY A 30 7.67 -0.02 -7.42
C GLY A 30 7.36 1.30 -8.09
N LEU A 31 6.89 2.24 -7.32
CA LEU A 31 6.57 3.61 -7.73
C LEU A 31 7.17 4.57 -6.73
N LEU A 32 7.91 5.55 -7.23
CA LEU A 32 8.42 6.65 -6.43
C LEU A 32 8.13 7.99 -7.11
N GLY A 33 8.07 9.05 -6.34
CA GLY A 33 7.80 10.33 -6.93
C GLY A 33 7.64 11.44 -5.91
N THR A 34 7.11 12.55 -6.41
CA THR A 34 6.75 13.70 -5.58
C THR A 34 5.36 14.17 -5.94
N GLN A 35 4.61 14.53 -4.92
CA GLN A 35 3.27 15.07 -5.08
C GLN A 35 3.03 16.25 -4.14
N PRO A 36 2.24 17.25 -4.53
CA PRO A 36 1.78 18.28 -3.61
C PRO A 36 0.74 17.69 -2.66
N GLY A 37 0.81 18.08 -1.40
CA GLY A 37 -0.14 17.70 -0.35
C GLY A 37 -0.59 18.90 0.46
N ILE A 38 -1.80 18.79 1.02
CA ILE A 38 -2.31 19.71 2.04
C ILE A 38 -2.27 18.98 3.37
N ALA A 39 -1.97 19.68 4.46
CA ALA A 39 -1.98 19.09 5.79
C ALA A 39 -3.31 18.36 6.07
N GLY A 40 -3.22 17.14 6.60
CA GLY A 40 -4.38 16.32 6.92
C GLY A 40 -5.14 15.70 5.75
N SER A 41 -4.67 15.84 4.50
CA SER A 41 -5.33 15.26 3.34
C SER A 41 -4.44 14.28 2.59
N SER A 42 -4.97 13.07 2.35
CA SER A 42 -4.37 12.03 1.49
C SER A 42 -4.96 12.02 0.08
N LYS A 43 -5.84 12.96 -0.28
CA LYS A 43 -6.44 12.98 -1.62
C LYS A 43 -5.39 13.17 -2.70
N SER A 44 -5.38 12.31 -3.70
CA SER A 44 -4.55 12.40 -4.91
C SER A 44 -5.41 12.13 -6.16
N PRO A 45 -5.31 12.94 -7.21
CA PRO A 45 -4.62 14.22 -7.25
C PRO A 45 -5.29 15.24 -6.35
N ASN A 46 -4.50 15.99 -5.61
CA ASN A 46 -5.02 17.16 -4.93
C ASN A 46 -5.41 18.18 -6.00
N THR A 47 -6.65 18.58 -6.04
CA THR A 47 -7.21 19.47 -7.06
C THR A 47 -6.70 20.92 -6.98
N GLY A 48 -5.77 21.18 -6.07
CA GLY A 48 -5.04 22.44 -6.02
C GLY A 48 -5.85 23.66 -5.57
N THR A 49 -7.13 23.50 -5.28
CA THR A 49 -7.93 24.56 -4.67
C THR A 49 -7.68 24.53 -3.17
N ARG A 50 -6.79 25.40 -2.76
CA ARG A 50 -6.60 25.70 -1.34
C ARG A 50 -7.96 26.23 -0.80
N PRO A 51 -8.48 25.68 0.31
CA PRO A 51 -9.62 26.28 1.00
C PRO A 51 -9.32 27.76 1.31
N ALA A 52 -10.30 28.63 1.17
CA ALA A 52 -10.13 30.08 1.33
C ALA A 52 -9.54 30.50 2.69
N ASN A 53 -9.72 29.64 3.71
CA ASN A 53 -9.28 29.89 5.09
C ASN A 53 -7.95 29.25 5.45
N GLU A 54 -7.28 28.54 4.53
CA GLU A 54 -5.98 27.94 4.80
C GLU A 54 -4.82 28.88 4.51
N PRO A 55 -3.72 28.85 5.31
CA PRO A 55 -2.53 29.65 5.07
C PRO A 55 -1.92 29.35 3.70
N GLU A 56 -1.24 30.32 3.12
CA GLU A 56 -0.64 30.22 1.79
C GLU A 56 0.42 29.10 1.68
N ASN A 57 1.08 28.77 2.81
CA ASN A 57 2.08 27.73 2.94
C ASN A 57 1.54 26.37 3.37
N SER A 58 0.22 26.16 3.39
CA SER A 58 -0.38 24.86 3.75
C SER A 58 -0.08 23.76 2.72
N LEU A 59 0.26 24.16 1.50
CA LEU A 59 0.63 23.26 0.43
C LEU A 59 2.12 22.95 0.46
N PHE A 60 2.51 21.68 0.55
CA PHE A 60 3.90 21.28 0.55
C PHE A 60 4.17 20.06 -0.36
N LYS A 61 5.46 19.84 -0.66
CA LYS A 61 5.90 18.78 -1.55
C LYS A 61 6.26 17.54 -0.73
N ARG A 62 5.54 16.45 -0.98
CA ARG A 62 5.76 15.12 -0.38
C ARG A 62 6.48 14.23 -1.40
N PRO A 63 7.72 13.80 -1.15
CA PRO A 63 8.28 12.67 -1.86
C PRO A 63 7.68 11.40 -1.26
N PHE A 64 7.30 10.46 -2.10
CA PHE A 64 6.70 9.20 -1.68
C PHE A 64 7.37 8.00 -2.35
N ILE A 65 7.22 6.84 -1.74
CA ILE A 65 7.53 5.54 -2.33
C ILE A 65 6.40 4.56 -2.04
N GLY A 66 6.08 3.74 -3.03
CA GLY A 66 5.20 2.60 -2.87
C GLY A 66 5.75 1.42 -3.65
N TYR A 67 5.70 0.22 -3.07
CA TYR A 67 6.09 -0.99 -3.78
C TYR A 67 5.32 -2.19 -3.25
N PHE A 68 5.19 -3.22 -4.09
CA PHE A 68 4.69 -4.51 -3.65
C PHE A 68 5.43 -5.66 -4.31
N PHE A 69 5.42 -6.80 -3.60
CA PHE A 69 5.80 -8.11 -4.11
C PHE A 69 4.64 -9.07 -3.92
N TYR A 70 4.38 -9.87 -4.95
CA TYR A 70 3.32 -10.86 -4.95
C TYR A 70 3.85 -12.18 -5.47
N LEU A 71 3.67 -13.24 -4.69
CA LEU A 71 4.04 -14.59 -5.03
C LEU A 71 2.78 -15.46 -5.02
N VAL A 72 2.57 -16.19 -6.10
CA VAL A 72 1.58 -17.26 -6.19
C VAL A 72 2.29 -18.55 -6.57
N HIS A 73 2.08 -19.61 -5.81
CA HIS A 73 2.63 -20.92 -6.11
C HIS A 73 1.49 -21.94 -6.24
N ASP A 74 1.31 -22.46 -7.46
CA ASP A 74 0.42 -23.57 -7.72
C ASP A 74 1.10 -24.87 -7.28
N ILE A 75 0.51 -25.59 -6.33
CA ILE A 75 1.13 -26.74 -5.64
C ILE A 75 0.96 -27.99 -6.49
N GLY A 76 2.00 -28.34 -7.24
CA GLY A 76 2.04 -29.54 -8.09
C GLY A 76 0.85 -29.61 -9.04
N THR A 77 0.15 -30.73 -9.02
CA THR A 77 -1.11 -30.99 -9.77
C THR A 77 -2.36 -30.83 -8.90
N THR A 78 -2.21 -30.35 -7.69
CA THR A 78 -3.33 -30.17 -6.74
C THR A 78 -4.18 -28.95 -7.12
N PRO A 79 -5.42 -28.85 -6.65
CA PRO A 79 -6.26 -27.68 -6.85
C PRO A 79 -5.86 -26.47 -5.98
N PHE A 80 -4.80 -26.59 -5.18
CA PHE A 80 -4.37 -25.58 -4.24
C PHE A 80 -3.27 -24.67 -4.81
N SER A 81 -3.33 -23.39 -4.44
CA SER A 81 -2.22 -22.44 -4.58
C SER A 81 -2.00 -21.71 -3.28
N ALA A 82 -0.72 -21.47 -2.94
CA ALA A 82 -0.32 -20.58 -1.88
C ALA A 82 -0.12 -19.16 -2.43
N VAL A 83 -0.43 -18.17 -1.61
CA VAL A 83 -0.31 -16.74 -1.94
C VAL A 83 0.45 -16.06 -0.82
N LEU A 84 1.46 -15.27 -1.20
CA LEU A 84 2.19 -14.37 -0.32
C LEU A 84 2.25 -13.00 -0.98
N LYS A 85 1.98 -11.96 -0.21
CA LYS A 85 2.08 -10.57 -0.64
C LYS A 85 2.81 -9.75 0.41
N TYR A 86 3.62 -8.81 -0.01
CA TYR A 86 4.15 -7.77 0.86
C TYR A 86 4.09 -6.45 0.12
N ASP A 87 3.51 -5.44 0.73
CA ASP A 87 3.47 -4.09 0.19
C ASP A 87 3.83 -3.03 1.24
N VAL A 88 4.35 -1.93 0.73
CA VAL A 88 4.71 -0.75 1.52
C VAL A 88 4.26 0.49 0.77
N TYR A 89 3.72 1.43 1.50
CA TYR A 89 3.46 2.78 1.02
C TYR A 89 3.92 3.79 2.07
N ASP A 90 4.90 4.60 1.71
CA ASP A 90 5.37 5.73 2.50
C ASP A 90 4.99 7.03 1.75
N PRO A 91 3.99 7.76 2.23
CA PRO A 91 3.47 8.96 1.59
C PRO A 91 4.40 10.17 1.72
N ASN A 92 5.39 10.14 2.63
CA ASN A 92 6.32 11.24 2.89
C ASN A 92 7.68 10.78 3.40
N THR A 93 8.51 10.25 2.50
CA THR A 93 9.83 9.68 2.83
C THR A 93 10.83 10.66 3.49
N LYS A 94 10.48 11.93 3.61
CA LYS A 94 11.32 12.93 4.30
C LYS A 94 11.20 12.92 5.82
N LEU A 95 10.13 12.35 6.35
CA LEU A 95 9.79 12.39 7.77
C LEU A 95 9.62 10.98 8.30
N LYS A 96 9.91 10.78 9.56
CA LYS A 96 9.72 9.48 10.22
C LYS A 96 9.30 9.63 11.67
N GLY A 97 8.43 8.73 12.10
CA GLY A 97 8.06 8.58 13.50
C GLY A 97 7.58 9.89 14.12
N ASN A 98 8.23 10.29 15.19
CA ASN A 98 7.88 11.49 15.96
C ASN A 98 8.20 12.84 15.26
N GLU A 99 8.66 12.83 14.03
CA GLU A 99 8.70 14.05 13.20
C GLU A 99 7.33 14.36 12.57
N ILE A 100 6.43 13.36 12.56
CA ILE A 100 5.10 13.46 11.95
C ILE A 100 4.07 13.84 13.01
N GLY A 101 3.24 14.84 12.70
CA GLY A 101 2.15 15.31 13.57
C GLY A 101 2.56 16.28 14.66
N VAL A 102 3.81 16.78 14.63
CA VAL A 102 4.28 17.81 15.56
C VAL A 102 3.40 19.06 15.46
N GLU A 103 3.13 19.69 16.57
CA GLU A 103 2.32 20.91 16.65
C GLU A 103 2.85 22.00 15.70
N ASN A 104 1.97 22.63 14.96
CA ASN A 104 2.26 23.61 13.91
C ASN A 104 3.05 23.07 12.70
N SER A 105 3.27 21.75 12.60
CA SER A 105 3.77 21.15 11.37
C SER A 105 2.65 21.00 10.33
N LEU A 106 3.02 20.84 9.05
CA LEU A 106 2.08 20.57 7.98
C LEU A 106 1.82 19.05 7.80
N THR A 107 2.16 18.25 8.82
CA THR A 107 2.13 16.78 8.77
C THR A 107 1.05 16.21 9.69
N SER A 108 0.57 15.02 9.37
CA SER A 108 -0.50 14.37 10.11
C SER A 108 -0.49 12.86 9.86
N LYS A 109 -1.52 12.16 10.31
CA LYS A 109 -1.71 10.72 10.03
C LYS A 109 -1.62 10.34 8.54
N THR A 110 -1.77 11.28 7.63
CA THR A 110 -1.66 11.05 6.17
C THR A 110 -0.22 11.01 5.67
N ASP A 111 0.74 11.26 6.54
CA ASP A 111 2.18 11.20 6.27
C ASP A 111 2.83 9.93 6.84
N LEU A 112 2.08 9.15 7.63
CA LEU A 112 2.57 7.89 8.20
C LEU A 112 2.69 6.79 7.15
N ALA A 113 3.82 6.10 7.15
CA ALA A 113 4.03 4.94 6.30
C ALA A 113 3.16 3.75 6.74
N GLN A 114 2.78 2.92 5.78
CA GLN A 114 2.02 1.70 5.99
C GLN A 114 2.66 0.53 5.25
N SER A 115 2.58 -0.66 5.83
CA SER A 115 2.96 -1.90 5.17
C SER A 115 1.98 -3.02 5.48
N THR A 116 1.87 -3.97 4.56
CA THR A 116 0.97 -5.11 4.71
C THR A 116 1.72 -6.39 4.35
N LEU A 117 1.64 -7.39 5.21
CA LEU A 117 2.03 -8.76 4.91
C LEU A 117 0.76 -9.59 4.73
N GLY A 118 0.53 -10.08 3.53
CA GLY A 118 -0.62 -10.91 3.20
C GLY A 118 -0.24 -12.36 2.95
N ILE A 119 -0.96 -13.28 3.58
CA ILE A 119 -0.83 -14.72 3.34
C ILE A 119 -2.18 -15.32 3.00
N GLY A 120 -2.19 -16.29 2.11
CA GLY A 120 -3.45 -16.91 1.72
C GLY A 120 -3.30 -18.21 0.96
N ALA A 121 -4.44 -18.85 0.79
CA ALA A 121 -4.60 -20.04 -0.02
C ALA A 121 -5.77 -19.88 -1.00
N LEU A 122 -5.61 -20.45 -2.17
CA LEU A 122 -6.64 -20.51 -3.20
C LEU A 122 -6.94 -21.97 -3.48
N TYR A 123 -8.22 -22.31 -3.55
CA TYR A 123 -8.70 -23.62 -3.92
C TYR A 123 -9.58 -23.54 -5.18
N ARG A 124 -9.26 -24.34 -6.21
CA ARG A 124 -10.02 -24.44 -7.45
C ARG A 124 -10.88 -25.69 -7.43
N PHE A 125 -12.18 -25.53 -7.23
CA PHE A 125 -13.13 -26.64 -7.30
C PHE A 125 -13.21 -27.22 -8.72
N ASN A 126 -13.21 -26.33 -9.72
CA ASN A 126 -13.26 -26.65 -11.15
C ASN A 126 -12.85 -25.41 -11.97
N LYS A 127 -13.01 -25.46 -13.29
CA LYS A 127 -12.69 -24.34 -14.20
C LYS A 127 -13.56 -23.08 -13.98
N HIS A 128 -14.67 -23.21 -13.27
CA HIS A 128 -15.64 -22.13 -13.05
C HIS A 128 -15.62 -21.58 -11.63
N ILE A 129 -15.30 -22.40 -10.62
CA ILE A 129 -15.42 -22.04 -9.21
C ILE A 129 -14.07 -22.11 -8.52
N ARG A 130 -13.71 -21.02 -7.86
CA ARG A 130 -12.57 -20.97 -6.93
C ARG A 130 -12.93 -20.21 -5.67
N VAL A 131 -12.31 -20.63 -4.56
CA VAL A 131 -12.38 -19.96 -3.26
C VAL A 131 -10.98 -19.51 -2.87
N GLN A 132 -10.88 -18.34 -2.31
CA GLN A 132 -9.65 -17.78 -1.75
C GLN A 132 -9.91 -17.39 -0.31
N ALA A 133 -9.08 -17.88 0.61
CA ALA A 133 -8.96 -17.40 1.97
C ALA A 133 -7.66 -16.62 2.09
N TYR A 134 -7.71 -15.42 2.68
CA TYR A 134 -6.59 -14.50 2.71
C TYR A 134 -6.59 -13.70 4.00
N TYR A 135 -5.43 -13.58 4.64
CA TYR A 135 -5.23 -12.79 5.85
C TYR A 135 -4.15 -11.73 5.62
N GLU A 136 -4.44 -10.50 5.99
CA GLU A 136 -3.56 -9.35 5.88
C GLU A 136 -3.20 -8.85 7.28
N PHE A 137 -1.90 -8.88 7.59
CA PHE A 137 -1.31 -8.22 8.74
C PHE A 137 -0.96 -6.80 8.31
N ASN A 138 -1.64 -5.82 8.89
CA ASN A 138 -1.42 -4.43 8.59
C ASN A 138 -0.52 -3.80 9.64
N PHE A 139 0.45 -3.02 9.20
CA PHE A 139 1.39 -2.31 10.07
C PHE A 139 1.42 -0.85 9.69
N ASN A 140 1.40 0.02 10.68
CA ASN A 140 1.57 1.45 10.49
C ASN A 140 2.83 1.98 11.17
N GLU A 141 3.41 3.00 10.60
CA GLU A 141 4.42 3.81 11.26
C GLU A 141 3.82 4.48 12.50
N LYS A 142 4.62 4.61 13.56
CA LYS A 142 4.18 5.12 14.87
C LYS A 142 4.62 6.57 15.05
N SER A 143 3.76 7.35 15.70
CA SER A 143 4.10 8.70 16.16
C SER A 143 3.31 9.04 17.42
N ASP A 144 4.01 9.51 18.46
CA ASP A 144 3.41 9.97 19.71
C ASP A 144 2.59 11.26 19.53
N PHE A 145 2.81 11.97 18.42
CA PHE A 145 2.12 13.23 18.11
C PHE A 145 0.86 13.01 17.24
N VAL A 146 0.59 11.78 16.82
CA VAL A 146 -0.58 11.46 16.00
C VAL A 146 -1.53 10.57 16.80
N LYS A 147 -2.61 11.15 17.30
CA LYS A 147 -3.60 10.43 18.12
C LYS A 147 -4.09 9.15 17.44
N GLY A 148 -3.95 8.01 18.15
CA GLY A 148 -4.34 6.69 17.68
C GLY A 148 -3.28 5.99 16.81
N TYR A 149 -2.05 6.54 16.77
CA TYR A 149 -0.88 5.97 16.07
C TYR A 149 0.36 5.94 16.96
N GLU A 150 0.20 6.05 18.28
CA GLU A 150 1.27 5.89 19.27
C GLU A 150 1.82 4.45 19.30
N LYS A 151 1.01 3.53 18.82
CA LYS A 151 1.37 2.11 18.61
C LYS A 151 0.75 1.61 17.30
N ASP A 152 1.15 0.42 16.90
CA ASP A 152 0.54 -0.25 15.77
C ASP A 152 -0.95 -0.52 16.01
N ARG A 153 -1.75 -0.37 14.97
CA ARG A 153 -3.21 -0.53 15.07
C ARG A 153 -3.58 -2.00 14.91
N GLU A 154 -4.64 -2.38 15.61
CA GLU A 154 -5.25 -3.71 15.47
C GLU A 154 -6.28 -3.65 14.31
N ASP A 155 -5.79 -3.60 13.07
CA ASP A 155 -6.61 -3.46 11.87
C ASP A 155 -6.32 -4.55 10.81
N ASP A 156 -5.90 -5.72 11.28
CA ASP A 156 -5.74 -6.91 10.45
C ASP A 156 -7.06 -7.32 9.78
N VAL A 157 -6.96 -7.89 8.58
CA VAL A 157 -8.14 -8.22 7.77
C VAL A 157 -8.11 -9.67 7.32
N PHE A 158 -9.19 -10.40 7.60
CA PHE A 158 -9.45 -11.69 6.98
C PHE A 158 -10.45 -11.54 5.82
N THR A 159 -10.09 -12.07 4.65
CA THR A 159 -10.93 -12.03 3.46
C THR A 159 -11.23 -13.45 2.98
N LEU A 160 -12.51 -13.76 2.80
CA LEU A 160 -12.96 -14.95 2.09
C LEU A 160 -13.65 -14.52 0.78
N ARG A 161 -13.13 -14.97 -0.36
CA ARG A 161 -13.65 -14.65 -1.68
C ARG A 161 -14.08 -15.90 -2.42
N LEU A 162 -15.31 -15.92 -2.90
CA LEU A 162 -15.82 -16.88 -3.87
C LEU A 162 -15.83 -16.22 -5.25
N GLN A 163 -15.25 -16.88 -6.23
CA GLN A 163 -15.31 -16.43 -7.62
C GLN A 163 -15.96 -17.51 -8.47
N TYR A 164 -16.92 -17.07 -9.28
CA TYR A 164 -17.56 -17.88 -10.32
C TYR A 164 -17.28 -17.27 -11.69
N LYS A 165 -16.92 -18.12 -12.66
CA LYS A 165 -16.71 -17.75 -14.06
C LYS A 165 -17.66 -18.58 -14.91
N PHE A 166 -18.55 -17.95 -15.63
CA PHE A 166 -19.48 -18.56 -16.60
C PHE A 166 -18.90 -18.52 -18.01
#